data_464eed016362efcf37489a6c14e59eba
#
_entry.id   464eed016362efcf37489a6c14e59eba
#
_cell.length_a   1.000
_cell.length_b   1.000
_cell.length_c   1.000
_cell.angle_alpha   90.00
_cell.angle_beta   90.00
_cell.angle_gamma   90.00
#
_symmetry.space_group_name_H-M   'P 1'
#
loop_
_entity.id
_entity.type
_entity.pdbx_description
1 polymer ?
#
loop_
_entity_poly.entity_id
_entity_poly.type
_entity_poly.pdbx_seq_one_letter_code
_entity_poly.pdbx_strand_id
1 'polypeptide(L)'
;MADQTSQLIEQVRAAADAGRKLAIQGGGTKAFMGRAIDADQEVLSLAEHSGIVSYQPVELVMTARAGTSLTELKAALDEQNQMLAFEPPVFSDASTLGGTLATNQSGPGRPWWGSVRDHVLGVRLINGKAEHLRFGGQVMKNVAGYDVSRLQAGAFGGLGVMSEISLKVLPKPAVQRTLVTDCSQSEALKLMNQRAGEPKPITAATWYEGTLYTRLAGAASAVEAAAKALGGSDLEDAELFWSNLANQQHEFFATQEPIWRLSINSKTPELNLKGA
;
A
#
# COMPACT_ATOMS: atom_id res chain seq x y z
N MET A 1 -4.14 21.22 -9.46
CA MET A 1 -5.19 20.18 -9.49
C MET A 1 -5.85 20.20 -10.87
N ALA A 2 -5.64 19.17 -11.67
CA ALA A 2 -6.19 19.08 -13.01
C ALA A 2 -7.15 17.87 -13.10
N ASP A 3 -8.38 18.14 -13.54
CA ASP A 3 -9.34 17.09 -13.89
C ASP A 3 -9.26 16.83 -15.40
N GLN A 4 -8.73 15.68 -15.77
CA GLN A 4 -8.58 15.26 -17.15
C GLN A 4 -9.57 14.15 -17.52
N THR A 5 -10.61 13.91 -16.74
CA THR A 5 -11.55 12.80 -16.95
C THR A 5 -12.07 12.74 -18.38
N SER A 6 -12.53 13.88 -18.95
CA SER A 6 -13.05 13.91 -20.33
C SER A 6 -11.98 13.54 -21.35
N GLN A 7 -10.75 14.03 -21.19
CA GLN A 7 -9.63 13.72 -22.08
C GLN A 7 -9.26 12.23 -22.00
N LEU A 8 -9.22 11.65 -20.80
CA LEU A 8 -8.94 10.22 -20.62
C LEU A 8 -10.01 9.34 -21.28
N ILE A 9 -11.31 9.73 -21.19
CA ILE A 9 -12.40 9.02 -21.85
C ILE A 9 -12.22 9.06 -23.38
N GLU A 10 -11.88 10.23 -23.94
CA GLU A 10 -11.65 10.38 -25.39
C GLU A 10 -10.45 9.57 -25.88
N GLN A 11 -9.36 9.55 -25.12
CA GLN A 11 -8.17 8.74 -25.45
C GLN A 11 -8.50 7.23 -25.44
N VAL A 12 -9.25 6.76 -24.42
CA VAL A 12 -9.68 5.35 -24.37
C VAL A 12 -10.59 5.02 -25.56
N ARG A 13 -11.54 5.90 -25.91
CA ARG A 13 -12.44 5.74 -27.06
C ARG A 13 -11.67 5.67 -28.37
N ALA A 14 -10.77 6.62 -28.61
CA ALA A 14 -9.96 6.65 -29.82
C ALA A 14 -9.06 5.41 -29.98
N ALA A 15 -8.50 4.91 -28.88
CA ALA A 15 -7.72 3.68 -28.89
C ALA A 15 -8.59 2.44 -29.18
N ALA A 16 -9.78 2.36 -28.56
CA ALA A 16 -10.72 1.26 -28.78
C ALA A 16 -11.21 1.23 -30.24
N ASP A 17 -11.60 2.38 -30.80
CA ASP A 17 -12.05 2.50 -32.19
C ASP A 17 -10.95 2.13 -33.20
N ALA A 18 -9.68 2.42 -32.86
CA ALA A 18 -8.53 2.09 -33.67
C ALA A 18 -7.94 0.67 -33.40
N GLY A 19 -8.52 -0.10 -32.47
CA GLY A 19 -8.01 -1.42 -32.05
C GLY A 19 -6.60 -1.36 -31.43
N ARG A 20 -6.21 -0.21 -30.82
CA ARG A 20 -4.90 -0.02 -30.19
C ARG A 20 -4.92 -0.42 -28.72
N LYS A 21 -3.80 -0.94 -28.24
CA LYS A 21 -3.59 -1.27 -26.84
C LYS A 21 -3.07 -0.04 -26.09
N LEU A 22 -3.55 0.16 -24.86
CA LEU A 22 -3.08 1.20 -23.97
C LEU A 22 -2.28 0.62 -22.80
N ALA A 23 -1.16 1.23 -22.49
CA ALA A 23 -0.42 1.02 -21.26
C ALA A 23 -0.77 2.16 -20.27
N ILE A 24 -1.51 1.84 -19.20
CA ILE A 24 -1.94 2.82 -18.23
C ILE A 24 -0.80 3.11 -17.26
N GLN A 25 -0.41 4.37 -17.13
CA GLN A 25 0.72 4.78 -16.31
C GLN A 25 0.38 6.00 -15.44
N GLY A 26 0.70 5.93 -14.14
CA GLY A 26 0.79 7.09 -13.24
C GLY A 26 2.20 7.70 -13.31
N GLY A 27 2.87 7.82 -12.19
CA GLY A 27 4.26 8.34 -12.14
C GLY A 27 5.36 7.36 -12.57
N GLY A 28 5.04 6.16 -13.05
CA GLY A 28 6.02 5.21 -13.59
C GLY A 28 6.94 4.53 -12.56
N THR A 29 6.84 4.87 -11.28
CA THR A 29 7.77 4.43 -10.22
C THR A 29 7.74 2.93 -9.91
N LYS A 30 6.78 2.20 -10.47
CA LYS A 30 6.56 0.77 -10.28
C LYS A 30 6.63 -0.01 -11.60
N ALA A 31 7.25 0.57 -12.65
CA ALA A 31 7.39 -0.04 -13.98
C ALA A 31 8.22 -1.34 -13.98
N PHE A 32 9.02 -1.57 -12.94
CA PHE A 32 9.77 -2.81 -12.73
C PHE A 32 8.89 -4.00 -12.32
N MET A 33 7.60 -3.74 -11.98
CA MET A 33 6.66 -4.77 -11.56
C MET A 33 5.76 -5.20 -12.73
N GLY A 34 5.36 -6.47 -12.72
CA GLY A 34 4.43 -7.00 -13.70
C GLY A 34 5.10 -7.35 -15.03
N ARG A 35 4.32 -7.28 -16.13
CA ARG A 35 4.81 -7.53 -17.47
C ARG A 35 5.41 -6.27 -18.07
N ALA A 36 6.44 -6.42 -18.88
CA ALA A 36 6.96 -5.32 -19.69
C ALA A 36 5.86 -4.76 -20.61
N ILE A 37 5.89 -3.46 -20.82
CA ILE A 37 5.02 -2.79 -21.80
C ILE A 37 5.54 -3.15 -23.19
N ASP A 38 4.66 -3.68 -24.04
CA ASP A 38 5.01 -3.99 -25.43
C ASP A 38 5.27 -2.68 -26.20
N ALA A 39 6.19 -2.72 -27.17
CA ALA A 39 6.58 -1.53 -27.93
C ALA A 39 5.45 -0.93 -28.80
N ASP A 40 4.38 -1.70 -29.04
CA ASP A 40 3.19 -1.28 -29.79
C ASP A 40 2.10 -0.66 -28.91
N GLN A 41 2.29 -0.63 -27.59
CA GLN A 41 1.33 -0.02 -26.68
C GLN A 41 1.54 1.48 -26.56
N GLU A 42 0.44 2.21 -26.69
CA GLU A 42 0.40 3.66 -26.44
C GLU A 42 0.29 3.92 -24.93
N VAL A 43 1.10 4.83 -24.38
CA VAL A 43 1.03 5.18 -22.96
C VAL A 43 -0.13 6.14 -22.72
N LEU A 44 -1.08 5.75 -21.86
CA LEU A 44 -2.10 6.63 -21.29
C LEU A 44 -1.64 7.10 -19.93
N SER A 45 -1.20 8.35 -19.85
CA SER A 45 -0.67 8.93 -18.63
C SER A 45 -1.78 9.53 -17.75
N LEU A 46 -1.73 9.20 -16.44
CA LEU A 46 -2.58 9.83 -15.42
C LEU A 46 -1.80 10.81 -14.53
N ALA A 47 -0.52 11.06 -14.81
CA ALA A 47 0.32 11.90 -13.95
C ALA A 47 -0.28 13.29 -13.71
N GLU A 48 -0.89 13.90 -14.72
CA GLU A 48 -1.54 15.21 -14.63
C GLU A 48 -2.97 15.15 -14.09
N HIS A 49 -3.57 13.95 -14.01
CA HIS A 49 -4.92 13.76 -13.47
C HIS A 49 -4.87 13.61 -11.95
N SER A 50 -4.62 14.71 -11.25
CA SER A 50 -4.25 14.74 -9.83
C SER A 50 -5.10 15.67 -8.98
N GLY A 51 -4.97 15.51 -7.68
CA GLY A 51 -5.57 16.34 -6.62
C GLY A 51 -6.59 15.57 -5.78
N ILE A 52 -6.71 16.01 -4.53
CA ILE A 52 -7.72 15.51 -3.58
C ILE A 52 -9.08 16.07 -3.99
N VAL A 53 -10.04 15.18 -4.27
CA VAL A 53 -11.42 15.54 -4.67
C VAL A 53 -12.27 15.84 -3.44
N SER A 54 -12.12 15.04 -2.37
CA SER A 54 -12.86 15.20 -1.12
C SER A 54 -12.08 14.56 0.01
N TYR A 55 -12.06 15.23 1.14
CA TYR A 55 -11.51 14.67 2.38
C TYR A 55 -12.44 14.98 3.54
N GLN A 56 -12.89 13.93 4.23
CA GLN A 56 -13.81 13.99 5.37
C GLN A 56 -13.09 13.40 6.59
N PRO A 57 -12.30 14.16 7.35
CA PRO A 57 -11.50 13.66 8.45
C PRO A 57 -12.31 12.95 9.54
N VAL A 58 -13.52 13.46 9.87
CA VAL A 58 -14.40 12.87 10.87
C VAL A 58 -14.92 11.49 10.43
N GLU A 59 -15.18 11.32 9.14
CA GLU A 59 -15.66 10.07 8.55
C GLU A 59 -14.50 9.12 8.19
N LEU A 60 -13.26 9.56 8.35
CA LEU A 60 -12.06 8.81 7.98
C LEU A 60 -12.05 8.37 6.50
N VAL A 61 -12.51 9.26 5.61
CA VAL A 61 -12.62 8.98 4.18
C VAL A 61 -11.94 10.07 3.36
N MET A 62 -11.10 9.64 2.43
CA MET A 62 -10.45 10.50 1.45
C MET A 62 -10.74 9.99 0.03
N THR A 63 -11.09 10.88 -0.88
CA THR A 63 -11.21 10.60 -2.32
C THR A 63 -10.22 11.46 -3.07
N ALA A 64 -9.40 10.84 -3.91
CA ALA A 64 -8.43 11.55 -4.74
C ALA A 64 -8.39 10.98 -6.16
N ARG A 65 -7.94 11.78 -7.11
CA ARG A 65 -7.66 11.33 -8.47
C ARG A 65 -6.48 10.37 -8.49
N ALA A 66 -6.48 9.44 -9.43
CA ALA A 66 -5.50 8.34 -9.45
C ALA A 66 -4.05 8.81 -9.65
N GLY A 67 -3.83 9.95 -10.31
CA GLY A 67 -2.51 10.56 -10.49
C GLY A 67 -2.01 11.35 -9.28
N THR A 68 -2.80 11.51 -8.22
CA THR A 68 -2.37 12.24 -7.02
C THR A 68 -1.18 11.54 -6.36
N SER A 69 -0.15 12.31 -6.03
CA SER A 69 1.05 11.76 -5.39
C SER A 69 0.76 11.28 -3.97
N LEU A 70 1.47 10.25 -3.54
CA LEU A 70 1.39 9.77 -2.15
C LEU A 70 1.90 10.82 -1.17
N THR A 71 2.85 11.65 -1.58
CA THR A 71 3.39 12.76 -0.77
C THR A 71 2.29 13.79 -0.48
N GLU A 72 1.50 14.20 -1.50
CA GLU A 72 0.37 15.11 -1.33
C GLU A 72 -0.69 14.53 -0.38
N LEU A 73 -1.04 13.26 -0.55
CA LEU A 73 -2.02 12.58 0.33
C LEU A 73 -1.54 12.51 1.77
N LYS A 74 -0.27 12.12 1.98
CA LYS A 74 0.31 12.04 3.32
C LYS A 74 0.33 13.42 4.00
N ALA A 75 0.72 14.47 3.29
CA ALA A 75 0.73 15.83 3.84
C ALA A 75 -0.67 16.26 4.31
N ALA A 76 -1.71 16.06 3.50
CA ALA A 76 -3.08 16.37 3.88
C ALA A 76 -3.59 15.55 5.08
N LEU A 77 -3.20 14.28 5.17
CA LEU A 77 -3.54 13.40 6.29
C LEU A 77 -2.81 13.80 7.58
N ASP A 78 -1.56 14.22 7.47
CA ASP A 78 -0.73 14.66 8.61
C ASP A 78 -1.32 15.88 9.30
N GLU A 79 -1.89 16.83 8.57
CA GLU A 79 -2.60 17.99 9.13
C GLU A 79 -3.78 17.59 10.04
N GLN A 80 -4.35 16.42 9.83
CA GLN A 80 -5.47 15.88 10.60
C GLN A 80 -5.07 14.74 11.54
N ASN A 81 -3.74 14.53 11.77
CA ASN A 81 -3.22 13.43 12.56
C ASN A 81 -3.73 12.06 12.11
N GLN A 82 -3.86 11.86 10.79
CA GLN A 82 -4.32 10.64 10.14
C GLN A 82 -3.23 10.05 9.25
N MET A 83 -3.44 8.82 8.78
CA MET A 83 -2.45 8.10 7.98
C MET A 83 -3.08 7.12 6.99
N LEU A 84 -2.30 6.76 5.96
CA LEU A 84 -2.53 5.58 5.12
C LEU A 84 -2.00 4.35 5.86
N ALA A 85 -2.86 3.65 6.61
CA ALA A 85 -2.43 2.58 7.50
C ALA A 85 -1.84 1.35 6.78
N PHE A 86 -2.10 1.19 5.48
CA PHE A 86 -1.46 0.15 4.66
C PHE A 86 0.00 0.47 4.27
N GLU A 87 0.53 1.62 4.71
CA GLU A 87 1.94 2.02 4.58
C GLU A 87 2.48 1.83 3.15
N PRO A 88 1.92 2.52 2.14
CA PRO A 88 2.35 2.33 0.76
C PRO A 88 3.81 2.74 0.57
N PRO A 89 4.61 1.96 -0.19
CA PRO A 89 5.95 2.36 -0.54
C PRO A 89 5.94 3.61 -1.43
N VAL A 90 6.81 4.56 -1.09
CA VAL A 90 7.06 5.80 -1.84
C VAL A 90 8.45 5.71 -2.45
N PHE A 91 8.52 5.25 -3.70
CA PHE A 91 9.80 5.10 -4.41
C PHE A 91 10.36 6.43 -4.91
N SER A 92 9.49 7.42 -5.13
CA SER A 92 9.82 8.82 -5.39
C SER A 92 8.57 9.69 -5.25
N ASP A 93 8.71 11.00 -5.36
CA ASP A 93 7.60 11.97 -5.34
C ASP A 93 6.58 11.74 -6.47
N ALA A 94 6.97 11.03 -7.52
CA ALA A 94 6.08 10.62 -8.60
C ALA A 94 5.22 9.39 -8.26
N SER A 95 5.37 8.78 -7.07
CA SER A 95 4.54 7.64 -6.65
C SER A 95 3.08 8.07 -6.46
N THR A 96 2.16 7.47 -7.22
CA THR A 96 0.75 7.87 -7.27
C THR A 96 -0.17 6.90 -6.53
N LEU A 97 -1.36 7.39 -6.13
CA LEU A 97 -2.42 6.58 -5.54
C LEU A 97 -2.88 5.45 -6.48
N GLY A 98 -3.13 5.77 -7.75
CA GLY A 98 -3.54 4.80 -8.77
C GLY A 98 -2.50 3.69 -8.97
N GLY A 99 -1.22 4.06 -9.05
CA GLY A 99 -0.12 3.10 -9.15
C GLY A 99 -0.01 2.19 -7.93
N THR A 100 -0.28 2.72 -6.74
CA THR A 100 -0.29 1.96 -5.48
C THR A 100 -1.43 0.93 -5.45
N LEU A 101 -2.65 1.34 -5.82
CA LEU A 101 -3.78 0.42 -5.88
C LEU A 101 -3.58 -0.62 -6.99
N ALA A 102 -3.17 -0.19 -8.19
CA ALA A 102 -2.94 -1.07 -9.32
C ALA A 102 -1.94 -2.19 -9.03
N THR A 103 -0.91 -1.93 -8.23
CA THR A 103 0.11 -2.92 -7.84
C THR A 103 -0.18 -3.64 -6.51
N ASN A 104 -1.22 -3.22 -5.78
CA ASN A 104 -1.61 -3.75 -4.46
C ASN A 104 -0.44 -3.78 -3.46
N GLN A 105 0.40 -2.76 -3.49
CA GLN A 105 1.54 -2.68 -2.58
C GLN A 105 1.14 -2.10 -1.22
N SER A 106 1.70 -2.71 -0.18
CA SER A 106 1.51 -2.32 1.22
C SER A 106 2.79 -2.57 1.99
N GLY A 107 3.00 -1.81 3.03
CA GLY A 107 4.19 -1.88 3.86
C GLY A 107 4.11 -2.90 5.00
N PRO A 108 5.01 -2.77 6.00
CA PRO A 108 5.20 -3.74 7.08
C PRO A 108 3.98 -3.97 7.98
N GLY A 109 3.10 -2.98 8.10
CA GLY A 109 1.88 -3.05 8.90
C GLY A 109 0.77 -3.92 8.31
N ARG A 110 0.91 -4.39 7.07
CA ARG A 110 -0.12 -5.14 6.35
C ARG A 110 -0.78 -6.30 7.13
N PRO A 111 -0.07 -7.13 7.91
CA PRO A 111 -0.70 -8.22 8.65
C PRO A 111 -1.70 -7.78 9.72
N TRP A 112 -1.58 -6.55 10.23
CA TRP A 112 -2.43 -6.01 11.30
C TRP A 112 -3.42 -4.95 10.81
N TRP A 113 -2.99 -4.09 9.89
CA TRP A 113 -3.79 -2.96 9.39
C TRP A 113 -4.46 -3.22 8.05
N GLY A 114 -4.15 -4.36 7.41
CA GLY A 114 -4.65 -4.70 6.08
C GLY A 114 -3.80 -4.13 4.94
N SER A 115 -4.15 -4.55 3.73
CA SER A 115 -3.54 -4.08 2.48
C SER A 115 -4.29 -2.86 1.94
N VAL A 116 -3.77 -2.20 0.91
CA VAL A 116 -4.50 -1.13 0.21
C VAL A 116 -5.89 -1.59 -0.25
N ARG A 117 -6.03 -2.85 -0.67
CA ARG A 117 -7.30 -3.46 -1.04
C ARG A 117 -8.35 -3.38 0.08
N ASP A 118 -7.93 -3.54 1.34
CA ASP A 118 -8.83 -3.53 2.50
C ASP A 118 -9.26 -2.11 2.88
N HIS A 119 -8.58 -1.10 2.36
CA HIS A 119 -8.87 0.32 2.58
C HIS A 119 -9.64 0.97 1.44
N VAL A 120 -9.76 0.33 0.27
CA VAL A 120 -10.54 0.87 -0.85
C VAL A 120 -12.04 0.77 -0.55
N LEU A 121 -12.74 1.90 -0.64
CA LEU A 121 -14.18 2.02 -0.46
C LEU A 121 -14.92 2.13 -1.80
N GLY A 122 -14.30 2.79 -2.78
CA GLY A 122 -14.88 2.99 -4.10
C GLY A 122 -13.86 3.42 -5.14
N VAL A 123 -14.22 3.22 -6.40
CA VAL A 123 -13.45 3.71 -7.55
C VAL A 123 -14.37 4.29 -8.61
N ARG A 124 -13.86 5.27 -9.38
CA ARG A 124 -14.39 5.60 -10.70
C ARG A 124 -13.47 5.00 -11.75
N LEU A 125 -14.04 4.30 -12.70
CA LEU A 125 -13.33 3.50 -13.68
C LEU A 125 -13.79 3.84 -15.10
N ILE A 126 -12.87 4.09 -16.01
CA ILE A 126 -13.14 4.15 -17.44
C ILE A 126 -12.84 2.75 -18.00
N ASN A 127 -13.86 2.06 -18.49
CA ASN A 127 -13.72 0.72 -19.04
C ASN A 127 -13.27 0.74 -20.53
N GLY A 128 -13.04 -0.43 -21.12
CA GLY A 128 -12.62 -0.56 -22.52
C GLY A 128 -13.65 -0.07 -23.57
N LYS A 129 -14.89 0.26 -23.14
CA LYS A 129 -15.91 0.92 -23.98
C LYS A 129 -15.95 2.43 -23.81
N ALA A 130 -14.97 3.01 -23.11
CA ALA A 130 -14.92 4.41 -22.74
C ALA A 130 -16.12 4.88 -21.88
N GLU A 131 -16.76 3.95 -21.15
CA GLU A 131 -17.81 4.27 -20.19
C GLU A 131 -17.18 4.62 -18.85
N HIS A 132 -17.53 5.77 -18.27
CA HIS A 132 -17.06 6.21 -16.97
C HIS A 132 -18.02 5.77 -15.87
N LEU A 133 -17.65 4.71 -15.17
CA LEU A 133 -18.50 4.01 -14.22
C LEU A 133 -18.06 4.26 -12.78
N ARG A 134 -18.99 4.20 -11.84
CA ARG A 134 -18.72 4.29 -10.41
C ARG A 134 -19.04 2.95 -9.74
N PHE A 135 -18.08 2.44 -8.96
CA PHE A 135 -18.22 1.25 -8.16
C PHE A 135 -17.91 1.56 -6.70
N GLY A 136 -18.70 1.02 -5.78
CA GLY A 136 -18.62 1.36 -4.36
C GLY A 136 -19.00 2.81 -4.08
N GLY A 137 -18.47 3.38 -3.03
CA GLY A 137 -18.79 4.74 -2.60
C GLY A 137 -17.79 5.30 -1.59
N GLN A 138 -18.31 6.09 -0.66
CA GLN A 138 -17.57 6.66 0.46
C GLN A 138 -18.03 6.06 1.80
N VAL A 139 -18.82 4.98 1.76
CA VAL A 139 -19.37 4.34 2.94
C VAL A 139 -18.57 3.08 3.31
N MET A 140 -18.41 2.86 4.60
CA MET A 140 -17.63 1.73 5.15
C MET A 140 -18.23 0.35 4.82
N LYS A 141 -19.52 0.28 4.51
CA LYS A 141 -20.23 -0.96 4.26
C LYS A 141 -20.94 -0.92 2.90
N ASN A 142 -20.46 -1.70 1.94
CA ASN A 142 -21.15 -2.02 0.71
C ASN A 142 -21.70 -3.44 0.82
N VAL A 143 -23.03 -3.61 0.64
CA VAL A 143 -23.72 -4.89 0.86
C VAL A 143 -24.39 -5.44 -0.40
N ALA A 144 -24.34 -4.73 -1.52
CA ALA A 144 -24.99 -5.12 -2.75
C ALA A 144 -24.03 -5.07 -3.94
N GLY A 145 -24.11 -6.08 -4.81
CA GLY A 145 -23.34 -6.17 -6.04
C GLY A 145 -21.92 -6.71 -5.87
N TYR A 146 -21.20 -6.79 -6.98
CA TYR A 146 -19.81 -7.21 -7.01
C TYR A 146 -18.89 -6.10 -6.48
N ASP A 147 -17.85 -6.49 -5.76
CA ASP A 147 -16.84 -5.55 -5.25
C ASP A 147 -15.78 -5.26 -6.32
N VAL A 148 -16.18 -4.50 -7.33
CA VAL A 148 -15.30 -4.08 -8.43
C VAL A 148 -14.20 -3.14 -7.94
N SER A 149 -14.45 -2.38 -6.86
CA SER A 149 -13.46 -1.46 -6.29
C SER A 149 -12.24 -2.21 -5.79
N ARG A 150 -12.44 -3.25 -4.99
CA ARG A 150 -11.34 -4.08 -4.48
C ARG A 150 -10.73 -4.98 -5.54
N LEU A 151 -11.45 -5.31 -6.59
CA LEU A 151 -10.94 -6.06 -7.73
C LEU A 151 -9.82 -5.31 -8.46
N GLN A 152 -9.81 -3.97 -8.41
CA GLN A 152 -8.76 -3.15 -9.02
C GLN A 152 -7.39 -3.30 -8.32
N ALA A 153 -7.38 -3.74 -7.07
CA ALA A 153 -6.14 -3.93 -6.32
C ALA A 153 -5.32 -5.10 -6.90
N GLY A 154 -4.19 -4.79 -7.49
CA GLY A 154 -3.32 -5.76 -8.16
C GLY A 154 -3.72 -6.09 -9.60
N ALA A 155 -4.64 -5.32 -10.21
CA ALA A 155 -5.06 -5.50 -11.60
C ALA A 155 -4.10 -4.90 -12.64
N PHE A 156 -3.11 -4.11 -12.22
CA PHE A 156 -2.11 -3.47 -13.09
C PHE A 156 -2.71 -2.66 -14.26
N GLY A 157 -3.92 -2.10 -14.06
CA GLY A 157 -4.64 -1.38 -15.10
C GLY A 157 -5.34 -2.28 -16.13
N GLY A 158 -5.22 -3.61 -16.04
CA GLY A 158 -5.79 -4.55 -17.00
C GLY A 158 -7.34 -4.59 -17.06
N LEU A 159 -8.01 -3.99 -16.08
CA LEU A 159 -9.49 -3.95 -16.00
C LEU A 159 -10.07 -2.58 -16.35
N GLY A 160 -9.25 -1.59 -16.67
CA GLY A 160 -9.65 -0.24 -17.02
C GLY A 160 -8.82 0.85 -16.34
N VAL A 161 -9.13 2.09 -16.65
CA VAL A 161 -8.44 3.28 -16.15
C VAL A 161 -9.13 3.78 -14.89
N MET A 162 -8.51 3.65 -13.73
CA MET A 162 -8.99 4.25 -12.49
C MET A 162 -8.80 5.76 -12.57
N SER A 163 -9.88 6.54 -12.54
CA SER A 163 -9.82 8.00 -12.51
C SER A 163 -9.84 8.54 -11.08
N GLU A 164 -10.70 8.02 -10.21
CA GLU A 164 -10.81 8.43 -8.80
C GLU A 164 -10.82 7.20 -7.89
N ILE A 165 -10.26 7.36 -6.70
CA ILE A 165 -10.18 6.30 -5.68
C ILE A 165 -10.61 6.90 -4.34
N SER A 166 -11.58 6.26 -3.70
CA SER A 166 -12.02 6.58 -2.33
C SER A 166 -11.40 5.57 -1.37
N LEU A 167 -10.75 6.07 -0.34
CA LEU A 167 -10.02 5.29 0.65
C LEU A 167 -10.55 5.55 2.06
N LYS A 168 -10.55 4.50 2.88
CA LYS A 168 -10.56 4.60 4.32
C LYS A 168 -9.16 4.99 4.80
N VAL A 169 -9.08 5.98 5.67
CA VAL A 169 -7.87 6.38 6.38
C VAL A 169 -8.00 6.07 7.87
N LEU A 170 -6.93 6.09 8.63
CA LEU A 170 -6.97 5.85 10.07
C LEU A 170 -6.28 6.98 10.84
N PRO A 171 -6.68 7.23 12.09
CA PRO A 171 -5.91 8.10 12.98
C PRO A 171 -4.51 7.53 13.21
N LYS A 172 -3.52 8.40 13.35
CA LYS A 172 -2.19 7.98 13.79
C LYS A 172 -2.27 7.45 15.23
N PRO A 173 -1.53 6.38 15.58
CA PRO A 173 -1.44 5.90 16.95
C PRO A 173 -0.82 6.96 17.86
N ALA A 174 -1.28 7.03 19.10
CA ALA A 174 -0.77 8.01 20.07
C ALA A 174 0.70 7.80 20.41
N VAL A 175 1.14 6.53 20.47
CA VAL A 175 2.53 6.13 20.74
C VAL A 175 2.91 4.99 19.81
N GLN A 176 4.16 5.02 19.34
CA GLN A 176 4.79 3.91 18.64
C GLN A 176 6.13 3.59 19.29
N ARG A 177 6.44 2.30 19.42
CA ARG A 177 7.68 1.80 20.00
C ARG A 177 8.13 0.55 19.25
N THR A 178 9.42 0.38 19.02
CA THR A 178 9.96 -0.82 18.37
C THR A 178 10.92 -1.52 19.32
N LEU A 179 10.66 -2.81 19.53
CA LEU A 179 11.50 -3.67 20.36
C LEU A 179 12.39 -4.53 19.49
N VAL A 180 13.61 -4.70 19.93
CA VAL A 180 14.66 -5.52 19.32
C VAL A 180 14.90 -6.75 20.19
N THR A 181 14.96 -7.93 19.57
CA THR A 181 15.23 -9.20 20.25
C THR A 181 16.21 -10.02 19.41
N ASP A 182 17.39 -10.31 19.93
CA ASP A 182 18.34 -11.19 19.27
C ASP A 182 17.86 -12.64 19.34
N CYS A 183 17.69 -13.26 18.19
CA CYS A 183 17.25 -14.65 18.08
C CYS A 183 17.51 -15.23 16.69
N SER A 184 17.57 -16.56 16.61
CA SER A 184 17.64 -17.27 15.33
C SER A 184 16.35 -17.08 14.50
N GLN A 185 16.43 -17.32 13.19
CA GLN A 185 15.26 -17.26 12.30
C GLN A 185 14.13 -18.20 12.75
N SER A 186 14.49 -19.42 13.18
CA SER A 186 13.52 -20.41 13.69
C SER A 186 12.80 -19.91 14.95
N GLU A 187 13.52 -19.26 15.87
CA GLU A 187 12.93 -18.67 17.08
C GLU A 187 12.06 -17.45 16.73
N ALA A 188 12.53 -16.59 15.82
CA ALA A 188 11.75 -15.46 15.34
C ALA A 188 10.39 -15.87 14.75
N LEU A 189 10.38 -16.92 13.90
CA LEU A 189 9.13 -17.47 13.34
C LEU A 189 8.16 -17.94 14.44
N LYS A 190 8.67 -18.63 15.48
CA LYS A 190 7.84 -19.05 16.62
C LYS A 190 7.31 -17.85 17.40
N LEU A 191 8.17 -16.89 17.73
CA LEU A 191 7.79 -15.67 18.45
C LEU A 191 6.78 -14.83 17.70
N MET A 192 6.98 -14.61 16.38
CA MET A 192 6.02 -13.86 15.55
C MET A 192 4.64 -14.52 15.54
N ASN A 193 4.56 -15.84 15.34
CA ASN A 193 3.28 -16.56 15.35
C ASN A 193 2.61 -16.55 16.74
N GLN A 194 3.36 -16.74 17.82
CA GLN A 194 2.85 -16.67 19.17
C GLN A 194 2.31 -15.28 19.48
N ARG A 195 3.12 -14.24 19.26
CA ARG A 195 2.77 -12.85 19.56
C ARG A 195 1.57 -12.35 18.72
N ALA A 196 1.44 -12.80 17.47
CA ALA A 196 0.29 -12.46 16.63
C ALA A 196 -1.05 -13.02 17.16
N GLY A 197 -1.03 -14.08 17.98
CA GLY A 197 -2.20 -14.64 18.65
C GLY A 197 -2.53 -13.99 19.98
N GLU A 198 -1.72 -13.05 20.48
CA GLU A 198 -1.89 -12.40 21.78
C GLU A 198 -2.57 -11.01 21.61
N PRO A 199 -3.37 -10.56 22.62
CA PRO A 199 -4.03 -9.26 22.56
C PRO A 199 -3.05 -8.11 22.88
N LYS A 200 -2.02 -7.97 22.05
CA LYS A 200 -1.00 -6.92 22.16
C LYS A 200 -1.10 -5.96 20.96
N PRO A 201 -0.77 -4.68 21.15
CA PRO A 201 -0.84 -3.67 20.09
C PRO A 201 0.33 -3.78 19.09
N ILE A 202 0.58 -4.99 18.57
CA ILE A 202 1.60 -5.22 17.55
C ILE A 202 1.09 -4.72 16.22
N THR A 203 1.92 -4.00 15.47
CA THR A 203 1.56 -3.41 14.17
C THR A 203 2.53 -3.73 13.06
N ALA A 204 3.70 -4.27 13.38
CA ALA A 204 4.62 -4.83 12.41
C ALA A 204 5.60 -5.79 13.10
N ALA A 205 6.12 -6.76 12.37
CA ALA A 205 7.24 -7.58 12.80
C ALA A 205 8.08 -7.99 11.57
N THR A 206 9.39 -7.98 11.74
CA THR A 206 10.34 -8.48 10.73
C THR A 206 11.56 -9.05 11.42
N TRP A 207 12.18 -10.04 10.80
CA TRP A 207 13.47 -10.59 11.23
C TRP A 207 14.51 -10.36 10.14
N TYR A 208 15.67 -9.91 10.54
CA TYR A 208 16.80 -9.69 9.64
C TYR A 208 18.11 -9.92 10.39
N GLU A 209 19.01 -10.73 9.84
CA GLU A 209 20.37 -11.01 10.33
C GLU A 209 20.48 -11.23 11.85
N GLY A 210 19.70 -12.20 12.38
CA GLY A 210 19.77 -12.56 13.80
C GLY A 210 18.90 -11.71 14.73
N THR A 211 18.19 -10.72 14.21
CA THR A 211 17.43 -9.76 15.02
C THR A 211 15.96 -9.72 14.62
N LEU A 212 15.07 -9.90 15.60
CA LEU A 212 13.62 -9.72 15.45
C LEU A 212 13.23 -8.31 15.90
N TYR A 213 12.66 -7.55 14.97
CA TYR A 213 12.07 -6.24 15.21
C TYR A 213 10.56 -6.38 15.38
N THR A 214 10.02 -5.86 16.47
CA THR A 214 8.57 -5.90 16.76
C THR A 214 8.08 -4.48 17.04
N ARG A 215 7.20 -3.96 16.18
CA ARG A 215 6.59 -2.64 16.34
C ARG A 215 5.29 -2.73 17.12
N LEU A 216 5.19 -1.96 18.19
CA LEU A 216 3.99 -1.73 18.97
C LEU A 216 3.47 -0.33 18.66
N ALA A 217 2.16 -0.18 18.47
CA ALA A 217 1.56 1.13 18.29
C ALA A 217 0.11 1.17 18.78
N GLY A 218 -0.27 2.24 19.48
CA GLY A 218 -1.61 2.40 20.05
C GLY A 218 -1.65 3.35 21.24
N ALA A 219 -2.51 3.06 22.22
CA ALA A 219 -2.58 3.81 23.47
C ALA A 219 -1.30 3.61 24.28
N ALA A 220 -0.79 4.68 24.92
CA ALA A 220 0.48 4.67 25.66
C ALA A 220 0.55 3.55 26.72
N SER A 221 -0.48 3.39 27.53
CA SER A 221 -0.53 2.34 28.57
C SER A 221 -0.48 0.92 27.99
N ALA A 222 -1.13 0.69 26.84
CA ALA A 222 -1.13 -0.62 26.19
C ALA A 222 0.24 -0.94 25.56
N VAL A 223 0.88 0.05 24.95
CA VAL A 223 2.23 -0.07 24.37
C VAL A 223 3.25 -0.35 25.47
N GLU A 224 3.18 0.38 26.60
CA GLU A 224 4.10 0.19 27.72
C GLU A 224 3.96 -1.19 28.38
N ALA A 225 2.73 -1.61 28.66
CA ALA A 225 2.46 -2.93 29.22
C ALA A 225 2.94 -4.06 28.29
N ALA A 226 2.70 -3.91 26.99
CA ALA A 226 3.16 -4.89 25.99
C ALA A 226 4.70 -4.91 25.88
N ALA A 227 5.35 -3.75 25.88
CA ALA A 227 6.80 -3.67 25.83
C ALA A 227 7.45 -4.34 27.04
N LYS A 228 6.93 -4.09 28.24
CA LYS A 228 7.39 -4.76 29.46
C LYS A 228 7.20 -6.28 29.42
N ALA A 229 6.07 -6.74 28.88
CA ALA A 229 5.78 -8.17 28.77
C ALA A 229 6.61 -8.91 27.71
N LEU A 230 6.91 -8.23 26.58
CA LEU A 230 7.69 -8.83 25.50
C LEU A 230 9.19 -8.81 25.77
N GLY A 231 9.68 -7.83 26.54
CA GLY A 231 11.11 -7.63 26.77
C GLY A 231 11.84 -7.15 25.50
N GLY A 232 13.18 -7.22 25.56
CA GLY A 232 14.04 -6.68 24.51
C GLY A 232 14.47 -5.24 24.80
N SER A 233 15.19 -4.65 23.87
CA SER A 233 15.64 -3.26 23.92
C SER A 233 14.87 -2.39 22.91
N ASP A 234 14.83 -1.08 23.15
CA ASP A 234 14.26 -0.13 22.17
C ASP A 234 15.20 0.05 20.98
N LEU A 235 14.61 0.14 19.80
CA LEU A 235 15.31 0.53 18.58
C LEU A 235 15.40 2.06 18.52
N GLU A 236 16.61 2.59 18.47
CA GLU A 236 16.83 3.97 18.07
C GLU A 236 16.46 4.15 16.60
N ASP A 237 16.00 5.35 16.20
CA ASP A 237 15.59 5.66 14.82
C ASP A 237 14.56 4.68 14.21
N ALA A 238 13.65 4.14 15.04
CA ALA A 238 12.67 3.15 14.64
C ALA A 238 11.79 3.61 13.47
N GLU A 239 11.44 4.90 13.40
CA GLU A 239 10.64 5.46 12.30
C GLU A 239 11.38 5.34 10.97
N LEU A 240 12.66 5.70 10.96
CA LEU A 240 13.52 5.57 9.78
C LEU A 240 13.67 4.11 9.34
N PHE A 241 13.84 3.19 10.29
CA PHE A 241 13.93 1.76 10.01
C PHE A 241 12.69 1.25 9.27
N TRP A 242 11.48 1.51 9.80
CA TRP A 242 10.23 1.06 9.17
C TRP A 242 9.93 1.77 7.86
N SER A 243 10.31 3.05 7.74
CA SER A 243 10.21 3.80 6.49
C SER A 243 11.10 3.20 5.40
N ASN A 244 12.36 2.92 5.72
CA ASN A 244 13.31 2.30 4.80
C ASN A 244 12.83 0.90 4.37
N LEU A 245 12.29 0.12 5.31
CA LEU A 245 11.73 -1.20 5.00
C LEU A 245 10.50 -1.08 4.07
N ALA A 246 9.58 -0.16 4.36
CA ALA A 246 8.39 0.08 3.53
C ALA A 246 8.75 0.56 2.11
N ASN A 247 9.75 1.43 2.00
CA ASN A 247 10.21 2.03 0.74
C ASN A 247 11.25 1.18 -0.01
N GLN A 248 11.59 -0.02 0.50
CA GLN A 248 12.64 -0.88 -0.06
C GLN A 248 14.01 -0.18 -0.14
N GLN A 249 14.32 0.64 0.86
CA GLN A 249 15.60 1.34 1.04
C GLN A 249 16.46 0.75 2.17
N HIS A 250 15.95 -0.28 2.87
CA HIS A 250 16.72 -1.02 3.85
C HIS A 250 17.87 -1.77 3.16
N GLU A 251 18.98 -1.98 3.84
CA GLU A 251 20.19 -2.62 3.30
C GLU A 251 19.92 -3.99 2.66
N PHE A 252 18.93 -4.74 3.12
CA PHE A 252 18.45 -5.96 2.48
C PHE A 252 18.15 -5.80 0.99
N PHE A 253 17.69 -4.61 0.58
CA PHE A 253 17.35 -4.31 -0.82
C PHE A 253 18.53 -3.73 -1.61
N ALA A 254 19.68 -3.46 -0.98
CA ALA A 254 20.87 -2.90 -1.61
C ALA A 254 21.65 -3.95 -2.40
N THR A 255 21.00 -4.63 -3.35
CA THR A 255 21.58 -5.68 -4.19
C THR A 255 21.28 -5.44 -5.66
N GLN A 256 22.16 -5.95 -6.53
CA GLN A 256 21.93 -6.01 -7.98
C GLN A 256 21.25 -7.32 -8.42
N GLU A 257 21.11 -8.27 -7.52
CA GLU A 257 20.47 -9.55 -7.79
C GLU A 257 18.95 -9.43 -7.74
N PRO A 258 18.22 -10.24 -8.53
CA PRO A 258 16.76 -10.27 -8.48
C PRO A 258 16.26 -10.70 -7.09
N ILE A 259 15.37 -9.92 -6.51
CA ILE A 259 14.74 -10.22 -5.23
C ILE A 259 13.39 -10.90 -5.48
N TRP A 260 13.17 -12.02 -4.83
CA TRP A 260 11.92 -12.78 -4.89
C TRP A 260 11.14 -12.63 -3.58
N ARG A 261 9.87 -12.29 -3.70
CA ARG A 261 8.95 -12.28 -2.57
C ARG A 261 8.13 -13.57 -2.56
N LEU A 262 8.33 -14.40 -1.56
CA LEU A 262 7.53 -15.61 -1.34
C LEU A 262 6.40 -15.30 -0.34
N SER A 263 5.15 -15.51 -0.76
CA SER A 263 3.98 -15.44 0.12
C SER A 263 3.63 -16.86 0.57
N ILE A 264 4.03 -17.21 1.78
CA ILE A 264 3.91 -18.57 2.34
C ILE A 264 3.05 -18.55 3.60
N ASN A 265 2.64 -19.75 4.05
CA ASN A 265 1.90 -19.88 5.31
C ASN A 265 2.79 -19.45 6.49
N SER A 266 2.23 -18.74 7.46
CA SER A 266 2.98 -18.25 8.63
C SER A 266 3.60 -19.37 9.48
N LYS A 267 3.08 -20.60 9.39
CA LYS A 267 3.62 -21.80 10.07
C LYS A 267 4.65 -22.57 9.24
N THR A 268 4.98 -22.08 8.03
CA THR A 268 6.05 -22.70 7.24
C THR A 268 7.36 -22.62 8.01
N PRO A 269 8.09 -23.74 8.19
CA PRO A 269 9.39 -23.70 8.84
C PRO A 269 10.40 -22.93 8.00
N GLU A 270 11.55 -22.67 8.59
CA GLU A 270 12.69 -22.08 7.89
C GLU A 270 12.97 -22.79 6.57
N LEU A 271 13.10 -21.99 5.51
CA LEU A 271 13.39 -22.50 4.17
C LEU A 271 14.91 -22.48 3.95
N ASN A 272 15.50 -23.65 3.71
CA ASN A 272 16.92 -23.78 3.34
C ASN A 272 17.12 -23.37 1.87
N LEU A 273 16.94 -22.10 1.55
CA LEU A 273 17.17 -21.57 0.20
C LEU A 273 18.65 -21.23 0.03
N LYS A 274 19.24 -21.71 -1.07
CA LYS A 274 20.62 -21.31 -1.42
C LYS A 274 20.61 -19.84 -1.87
N GLY A 275 21.41 -19.01 -1.23
CA GLY A 275 21.52 -17.58 -1.55
C GLY A 275 20.43 -16.71 -0.91
N ALA A 276 19.77 -17.20 0.13
CA ALA A 276 18.85 -16.40 0.96
C ALA A 276 19.56 -15.96 2.24
#